data_ba905f8722eb5a07045530fad13d8fd7
#
_entry.id   ba905f8722eb5a07045530fad13d8fd7
#
_cell.length_a   1.000
_cell.length_b   1.000
_cell.length_c   1.000
_cell.angle_alpha   90.00
_cell.angle_beta   90.00
_cell.angle_gamma   90.00
#
_symmetry.space_group_name_H-M   'P 1'
#
loop_
_entity.id
_entity.type
_entity.pdbx_description
1 polymer ?
#
loop_
_entity_poly.entity_id
_entity_poly.type
_entity_poly.pdbx_seq_one_letter_code
_entity_poly.pdbx_strand_id
1 'polypeptide(L)'
;MKKFIRQLTIFSLILIMTFGVGFSSQKGINVQAATTQTTTTNDGKLRKNGVLFTGISDNKYYKRGVFTKYTGWKNWKGNRYYLKKGKAVTGWKYLRDYSGSRTKYKYYFKKNGRLSKDLFKTFGSSYKKKRMKLELNLVTHNITFLLYDGKTNKYDIPAKTVVCSTARDGRSTYVGNHYLSKGTARSWFIYKKSNPWHYYQWGVFVKGTRSWIHSEMYRGTSNKKLIASTYNGLGTNQTTACIRVQAGNAKLIYDIAKTNRYSIPIRIYRSSNKGPFGKITLNDTTGKIPGNQNYDPTDPAFKNKR
;
A
#
# COMPACT_ATOMS: atom_id res chain seq x y z
N MET A 1 -15.74 -12.25 54.72
CA MET A 1 -15.82 -11.15 55.71
C MET A 1 -15.19 -9.92 55.08
N LYS A 2 -15.99 -8.93 54.77
CA LYS A 2 -15.95 -7.50 55.22
C LYS A 2 -14.57 -6.84 54.99
N LYS A 3 -14.37 -5.69 54.44
CA LYS A 3 -15.13 -4.47 54.12
C LYS A 3 -14.09 -3.41 53.73
N PHE A 4 -14.35 -2.57 52.74
CA PHE A 4 -14.48 -1.09 52.79
C PHE A 4 -13.22 -0.29 53.19
N ILE A 5 -12.75 0.78 52.60
CA ILE A 5 -13.33 2.09 52.30
C ILE A 5 -12.22 3.10 51.96
N ARG A 6 -12.49 3.98 50.98
CA ARG A 6 -12.28 5.45 50.86
C ARG A 6 -10.91 6.08 50.62
N GLN A 7 -10.89 6.76 49.48
CA GLN A 7 -10.56 8.17 49.18
C GLN A 7 -9.71 8.97 50.22
N LEU A 8 -8.70 9.67 49.74
CA LEU A 8 -8.53 11.10 50.03
C LEU A 8 -7.66 11.82 48.98
N THR A 9 -8.22 12.86 48.42
CA THR A 9 -7.63 13.94 47.63
C THR A 9 -6.71 14.78 48.51
N ILE A 10 -5.51 15.15 48.02
CA ILE A 10 -4.74 16.28 48.58
C ILE A 10 -4.31 17.19 47.44
N PHE A 11 -4.88 18.39 47.44
CA PHE A 11 -4.42 19.56 46.73
C PHE A 11 -3.13 20.07 47.37
N SER A 12 -2.08 20.30 46.60
CA SER A 12 -0.95 21.13 47.05
C SER A 12 -0.79 22.28 46.09
N LEU A 13 -1.18 23.43 46.57
CA LEU A 13 -0.90 24.76 46.04
C LEU A 13 0.56 25.09 46.29
N ILE A 14 1.37 25.30 45.27
CA ILE A 14 2.69 25.93 45.40
C ILE A 14 2.66 27.25 44.66
N LEU A 15 2.76 28.29 45.47
CA LEU A 15 2.96 29.69 45.13
C LEU A 15 4.44 29.89 44.77
N ILE A 16 4.76 30.31 43.55
CA ILE A 16 6.11 30.76 43.19
C ILE A 16 6.05 32.20 42.69
N MET A 17 6.82 33.00 43.37
CA MET A 17 7.01 34.44 43.11
C MET A 17 7.71 34.71 41.79
N THR A 18 7.30 35.79 41.19
CA THR A 18 7.80 36.39 39.96
C THR A 18 9.20 36.96 40.12
N PHE A 19 10.07 36.63 39.16
CA PHE A 19 11.14 37.51 38.70
C PHE A 19 10.93 37.80 37.24
N GLY A 20 10.71 39.07 36.94
CA GLY A 20 10.51 39.55 35.58
C GLY A 20 11.82 39.60 34.81
N VAL A 21 11.80 38.96 33.62
CA VAL A 21 12.68 39.31 32.52
C VAL A 21 11.78 39.39 31.29
N GLY A 22 11.72 40.60 30.73
CA GLY A 22 10.91 40.87 29.55
C GLY A 22 11.38 40.09 28.35
N PHE A 23 10.54 39.16 27.86
CA PHE A 23 10.64 38.61 26.53
C PHE A 23 9.45 39.10 25.72
N SER A 24 9.76 39.75 24.59
CA SER A 24 8.80 40.20 23.62
C SER A 24 7.92 39.03 23.17
N SER A 25 6.62 39.19 23.37
CA SER A 25 5.58 38.28 22.94
C SER A 25 5.56 38.16 21.42
N GLN A 26 6.15 37.11 20.86
CA GLN A 26 5.74 36.65 19.55
C GLN A 26 4.33 36.08 19.68
N LYS A 27 3.36 36.75 19.05
CA LYS A 27 2.00 36.24 18.86
C LYS A 27 2.10 34.89 18.13
N GLY A 28 1.92 33.79 18.84
CA GLY A 28 1.70 32.48 18.26
C GLY A 28 0.49 32.56 17.36
N ILE A 29 0.69 32.34 16.06
CA ILE A 29 -0.41 32.16 15.11
C ILE A 29 -1.06 30.83 15.49
N ASN A 30 -2.17 30.90 16.23
CA ASN A 30 -3.06 29.77 16.40
C ASN A 30 -3.67 29.44 15.05
N VAL A 31 -3.05 28.50 14.31
CA VAL A 31 -3.67 27.89 13.14
C VAL A 31 -4.76 26.96 13.67
N GLN A 32 -5.92 27.51 13.95
CA GLN A 32 -7.12 26.75 14.17
C GLN A 32 -7.40 25.96 12.88
N ALA A 33 -7.32 24.63 12.93
CA ALA A 33 -7.72 23.77 11.82
C ALA A 33 -9.15 24.17 11.44
N ALA A 34 -9.31 24.76 10.24
CA ALA A 34 -10.61 25.19 9.74
C ALA A 34 -11.55 23.99 9.70
N THR A 35 -12.48 23.95 10.64
CA THR A 35 -13.54 22.94 10.70
C THR A 35 -14.39 23.10 9.46
N THR A 36 -14.34 22.12 8.53
CA THR A 36 -15.14 22.13 7.31
C THR A 36 -16.60 22.07 7.69
N GLN A 37 -17.30 23.20 7.71
CA GLN A 37 -18.74 23.24 7.94
C GLN A 37 -19.47 22.62 6.74
N THR A 38 -20.24 21.58 7.02
CA THR A 38 -21.12 20.92 6.04
C THR A 38 -22.55 21.34 6.36
N THR A 39 -23.22 22.03 5.46
CA THR A 39 -24.59 22.50 5.62
C THR A 39 -25.49 22.00 4.49
N THR A 40 -26.72 21.63 4.82
CA THR A 40 -27.80 21.47 3.82
C THR A 40 -28.63 22.75 3.89
N THR A 41 -28.72 23.48 2.80
CA THR A 41 -29.48 24.73 2.73
C THR A 41 -30.96 24.47 2.42
N ASN A 42 -31.83 25.51 2.56
CA ASN A 42 -33.27 25.41 2.33
C ASN A 42 -33.63 24.92 0.91
N ASP A 43 -32.70 25.05 -0.06
CA ASP A 43 -32.83 24.51 -1.42
C ASP A 43 -32.51 22.98 -1.48
N GLY A 44 -32.30 22.31 -0.33
CA GLY A 44 -31.97 20.89 -0.22
C GLY A 44 -30.59 20.51 -0.74
N LYS A 45 -29.75 21.47 -1.08
CA LYS A 45 -28.42 21.21 -1.64
C LYS A 45 -27.33 21.19 -0.59
N LEU A 46 -26.42 20.23 -0.72
CA LEU A 46 -25.25 20.09 0.16
C LEU A 46 -24.19 21.12 -0.20
N ARG A 47 -23.78 21.92 0.79
CA ARG A 47 -22.67 22.88 0.68
C ARG A 47 -21.57 22.53 1.68
N LYS A 48 -20.34 22.86 1.31
CA LYS A 48 -19.18 22.83 2.21
C LYS A 48 -18.51 24.18 2.16
N ASN A 49 -18.41 24.85 3.30
CA ASN A 49 -17.93 26.23 3.43
C ASN A 49 -18.68 27.16 2.45
N GLY A 50 -20.01 27.06 2.40
CA GLY A 50 -20.88 27.89 1.52
C GLY A 50 -20.92 27.47 0.04
N VAL A 51 -19.99 26.63 -0.45
CA VAL A 51 -19.87 26.23 -1.85
C VAL A 51 -20.63 24.94 -2.14
N LEU A 52 -21.35 24.86 -3.24
CA LEU A 52 -22.05 23.65 -3.69
C LEU A 52 -21.07 22.48 -3.82
N PHE A 53 -21.34 21.43 -3.04
CA PHE A 53 -20.41 20.30 -2.93
C PHE A 53 -20.53 19.34 -4.12
N THR A 54 -19.36 18.96 -4.69
CA THR A 54 -19.28 17.83 -5.62
C THR A 54 -18.32 16.79 -5.05
N GLY A 55 -18.79 15.56 -4.83
CA GLY A 55 -17.96 14.50 -4.30
C GLY A 55 -18.72 13.48 -3.46
N ILE A 56 -18.01 12.75 -2.59
CA ILE A 56 -18.59 11.75 -1.69
C ILE A 56 -18.58 12.30 -0.27
N SER A 57 -19.73 12.37 0.37
CA SER A 57 -19.94 12.72 1.78
C SER A 57 -20.94 11.73 2.38
N ASP A 58 -20.64 11.20 3.59
CA ASP A 58 -21.51 10.24 4.31
C ASP A 58 -21.93 9.06 3.44
N ASN A 59 -20.97 8.52 2.71
CA ASN A 59 -21.17 7.44 1.75
C ASN A 59 -22.19 7.75 0.62
N LYS A 60 -22.54 9.02 0.37
CA LYS A 60 -23.40 9.47 -0.71
C LYS A 60 -22.65 10.32 -1.71
N TYR A 61 -22.97 10.17 -3.00
CA TYR A 61 -22.37 10.97 -4.07
C TYR A 61 -23.24 12.18 -4.43
N TYR A 62 -22.62 13.33 -4.43
CA TYR A 62 -23.25 14.61 -4.78
C TYR A 62 -22.58 15.24 -6.00
N LYS A 63 -23.36 15.89 -6.85
CA LYS A 63 -22.90 16.73 -7.95
C LYS A 63 -23.58 18.11 -7.80
N ARG A 64 -22.76 19.17 -7.62
CA ARG A 64 -23.28 20.55 -7.36
C ARG A 64 -24.34 20.58 -6.24
N GLY A 65 -24.03 19.94 -5.12
CA GLY A 65 -24.89 19.86 -3.96
C GLY A 65 -26.05 18.86 -4.06
N VAL A 66 -26.38 18.34 -5.25
CA VAL A 66 -27.50 17.43 -5.47
C VAL A 66 -27.04 15.96 -5.35
N PHE A 67 -27.79 15.16 -4.56
CA PHE A 67 -27.58 13.72 -4.50
C PHE A 67 -27.79 13.10 -5.88
N THR A 68 -26.79 12.36 -6.35
CA THR A 68 -26.78 11.81 -7.71
C THR A 68 -26.78 10.29 -7.71
N LYS A 69 -27.82 9.68 -8.31
CA LYS A 69 -27.98 8.22 -8.44
C LYS A 69 -27.05 7.64 -9.51
N TYR A 70 -25.74 7.63 -9.23
CA TYR A 70 -24.74 7.03 -10.10
C TYR A 70 -24.43 5.58 -9.67
N THR A 71 -24.22 4.67 -10.61
CA THR A 71 -23.73 3.31 -10.34
C THR A 71 -22.44 3.07 -11.11
N GLY A 72 -21.39 2.69 -10.40
CA GLY A 72 -20.06 2.43 -11.00
C GLY A 72 -18.89 2.87 -10.12
N TRP A 73 -17.69 2.71 -10.66
CA TRP A 73 -16.46 3.13 -10.01
C TRP A 73 -16.30 4.66 -10.00
N LYS A 74 -15.87 5.20 -8.87
CA LYS A 74 -15.61 6.63 -8.69
C LYS A 74 -14.34 6.87 -7.89
N ASN A 75 -13.50 7.80 -8.36
CA ASN A 75 -12.36 8.30 -7.60
C ASN A 75 -12.77 9.60 -6.88
N TRP A 76 -12.38 9.72 -5.61
CA TRP A 76 -12.59 10.92 -4.83
C TRP A 76 -11.49 11.09 -3.78
N LYS A 77 -10.80 12.26 -3.78
CA LYS A 77 -9.69 12.57 -2.84
C LYS A 77 -8.70 11.42 -2.68
N GLY A 78 -8.14 10.94 -3.81
CA GLY A 78 -7.15 9.85 -3.83
C GLY A 78 -7.68 8.45 -3.48
N ASN A 79 -8.94 8.34 -3.07
CA ASN A 79 -9.57 7.06 -2.74
C ASN A 79 -10.49 6.60 -3.87
N ARG A 80 -10.70 5.28 -3.94
CA ARG A 80 -11.62 4.67 -4.89
C ARG A 80 -12.83 4.11 -4.17
N TYR A 81 -13.99 4.29 -4.80
CA TYR A 81 -15.30 3.85 -4.34
C TYR A 81 -16.01 3.09 -5.46
N TYR A 82 -16.92 2.21 -5.11
CA TYR A 82 -17.96 1.75 -6.01
C TYR A 82 -19.30 2.25 -5.48
N LEU A 83 -20.05 2.94 -6.33
CA LEU A 83 -21.36 3.49 -6.01
C LEU A 83 -22.44 2.57 -6.57
N LYS A 84 -23.48 2.31 -5.80
CA LYS A 84 -24.72 1.68 -6.26
C LYS A 84 -25.87 2.64 -6.00
N LYS A 85 -26.48 3.16 -7.07
CA LYS A 85 -27.54 4.19 -6.99
C LYS A 85 -27.12 5.38 -6.11
N GLY A 86 -25.91 5.89 -6.30
CA GLY A 86 -25.34 7.04 -5.59
C GLY A 86 -24.79 6.77 -4.18
N LYS A 87 -24.98 5.58 -3.62
CA LYS A 87 -24.45 5.21 -2.30
C LYS A 87 -23.19 4.35 -2.44
N ALA A 88 -22.15 4.67 -1.66
CA ALA A 88 -20.94 3.89 -1.63
C ALA A 88 -21.18 2.52 -0.97
N VAL A 89 -20.76 1.46 -1.63
CA VAL A 89 -20.84 0.11 -1.09
C VAL A 89 -19.81 -0.11 0.01
N THR A 90 -20.09 -1.01 0.95
CA THR A 90 -19.21 -1.41 2.04
C THR A 90 -19.10 -2.93 2.11
N GLY A 91 -18.07 -3.45 2.82
CA GLY A 91 -17.81 -4.87 2.95
C GLY A 91 -17.37 -5.52 1.64
N TRP A 92 -17.52 -6.83 1.52
CA TRP A 92 -17.12 -7.61 0.35
C TRP A 92 -18.11 -7.46 -0.80
N LYS A 93 -17.58 -7.16 -2.01
CA LYS A 93 -18.37 -7.02 -3.24
C LYS A 93 -17.65 -7.68 -4.41
N TYR A 94 -18.38 -8.47 -5.20
CA TYR A 94 -17.89 -9.10 -6.42
C TYR A 94 -18.22 -8.21 -7.62
N LEU A 95 -17.22 -7.53 -8.17
CA LEU A 95 -17.38 -6.49 -9.18
C LEU A 95 -16.42 -6.70 -10.34
N ARG A 96 -16.79 -6.25 -11.54
CA ARG A 96 -15.83 -6.10 -12.64
C ARG A 96 -14.72 -5.13 -12.23
N ASP A 97 -13.51 -5.39 -12.70
CA ASP A 97 -12.42 -4.47 -12.47
C ASP A 97 -12.72 -3.09 -13.10
N TYR A 98 -12.02 -2.09 -12.64
CA TYR A 98 -12.27 -0.74 -13.15
C TYR A 98 -11.41 -0.39 -14.37
N SER A 99 -10.53 -1.27 -14.82
CA SER A 99 -9.73 -1.10 -16.04
C SER A 99 -10.54 -1.33 -17.31
N GLY A 100 -11.82 -1.70 -17.16
CA GLY A 100 -12.72 -2.03 -18.28
C GLY A 100 -12.61 -3.47 -18.76
N SER A 101 -11.79 -4.32 -18.11
CA SER A 101 -11.73 -5.74 -18.43
C SER A 101 -13.03 -6.45 -18.00
N ARG A 102 -13.30 -7.60 -18.62
CA ARG A 102 -14.45 -8.43 -18.24
C ARG A 102 -14.22 -9.23 -16.95
N THR A 103 -12.99 -9.20 -16.41
CA THR A 103 -12.64 -9.94 -15.20
C THR A 103 -13.34 -9.36 -13.97
N LYS A 104 -13.91 -10.24 -13.18
CA LYS A 104 -14.52 -9.89 -11.89
C LYS A 104 -13.59 -10.30 -10.77
N TYR A 105 -13.57 -9.46 -9.72
CA TYR A 105 -12.82 -9.70 -8.49
C TYR A 105 -13.69 -9.42 -7.27
N LYS A 106 -13.37 -10.07 -6.14
CA LYS A 106 -14.01 -9.85 -4.85
C LYS A 106 -13.23 -8.80 -4.08
N TYR A 107 -13.72 -7.57 -4.11
CA TYR A 107 -13.12 -6.41 -3.44
C TYR A 107 -13.67 -6.22 -2.02
N TYR A 108 -12.86 -5.63 -1.15
CA TYR A 108 -13.29 -5.20 0.17
C TYR A 108 -13.35 -3.67 0.27
N PHE A 109 -14.49 -3.15 0.69
CA PHE A 109 -14.72 -1.74 0.96
C PHE A 109 -14.85 -1.51 2.47
N LYS A 110 -14.11 -0.54 3.00
CA LYS A 110 -14.16 -0.16 4.42
C LYS A 110 -15.54 0.41 4.78
N LYS A 111 -15.83 0.58 6.09
CA LYS A 111 -17.09 1.18 6.57
C LYS A 111 -17.39 2.55 5.96
N ASN A 112 -16.37 3.33 5.62
CA ASN A 112 -16.49 4.63 4.95
C ASN A 112 -16.54 4.53 3.40
N GLY A 113 -16.85 3.37 2.85
CA GLY A 113 -16.99 3.11 1.42
C GLY A 113 -15.69 3.09 0.61
N ARG A 114 -14.52 3.33 1.22
CA ARG A 114 -13.23 3.34 0.50
C ARG A 114 -12.78 1.93 0.17
N LEU A 115 -12.37 1.70 -1.08
CA LEU A 115 -11.73 0.45 -1.48
C LEU A 115 -10.45 0.21 -0.68
N SER A 116 -10.31 -0.97 -0.07
CA SER A 116 -9.04 -1.40 0.50
C SER A 116 -8.13 -1.96 -0.60
N LYS A 117 -7.00 -1.30 -0.86
CA LYS A 117 -5.98 -1.75 -1.81
C LYS A 117 -4.85 -2.57 -1.15
N ASP A 118 -4.91 -2.76 0.17
CA ASP A 118 -3.97 -3.57 0.95
C ASP A 118 -4.71 -4.31 2.06
N LEU A 119 -5.05 -5.57 1.80
CA LEU A 119 -5.74 -6.42 2.76
C LEU A 119 -4.83 -6.88 3.89
N PHE A 120 -3.51 -6.95 3.65
CA PHE A 120 -2.54 -7.29 4.70
C PHE A 120 -2.48 -6.20 5.77
N LYS A 121 -2.58 -4.92 5.35
CA LYS A 121 -2.72 -3.78 6.27
C LYS A 121 -4.09 -3.73 6.93
N THR A 122 -5.15 -4.11 6.21
CA THR A 122 -6.54 -4.01 6.68
C THR A 122 -6.89 -5.10 7.70
N PHE A 123 -6.41 -6.33 7.48
CA PHE A 123 -6.77 -7.52 8.28
C PHE A 123 -5.60 -8.15 9.05
N GLY A 124 -4.40 -7.55 8.95
CA GLY A 124 -3.24 -7.97 9.72
C GLY A 124 -2.53 -9.23 9.20
N SER A 125 -1.68 -9.79 10.06
CA SER A 125 -0.75 -10.87 9.72
C SER A 125 -1.43 -12.20 9.34
N SER A 126 -2.64 -12.46 9.82
CA SER A 126 -3.41 -13.65 9.47
C SER A 126 -3.64 -13.81 7.97
N TYR A 127 -3.75 -12.67 7.26
CA TYR A 127 -3.92 -12.68 5.81
C TYR A 127 -2.67 -13.12 5.04
N LYS A 128 -1.47 -13.02 5.63
CA LYS A 128 -0.22 -13.54 5.05
C LYS A 128 -0.19 -15.08 4.98
N LYS A 129 -0.99 -15.77 5.83
CA LYS A 129 -1.10 -17.22 5.89
C LYS A 129 -2.15 -17.80 4.93
N LYS A 130 -2.97 -16.96 4.31
CA LYS A 130 -4.01 -17.43 3.38
C LYS A 130 -3.41 -17.99 2.10
N ARG A 131 -4.06 -19.01 1.55
CA ARG A 131 -3.72 -19.56 0.22
C ARG A 131 -3.80 -18.43 -0.82
N MET A 132 -2.72 -18.25 -1.60
CA MET A 132 -2.62 -17.17 -2.57
C MET A 132 -1.78 -17.56 -3.78
N LYS A 133 -1.89 -16.76 -4.84
CA LYS A 133 -0.94 -16.72 -5.96
C LYS A 133 -0.47 -15.29 -6.21
N LEU A 134 0.66 -15.14 -6.88
CA LEU A 134 1.17 -13.88 -7.39
C LEU A 134 0.97 -13.82 -8.92
N GLU A 135 0.66 -12.65 -9.42
CA GLU A 135 0.64 -12.37 -10.86
C GLU A 135 1.56 -11.19 -11.15
N LEU A 136 2.67 -11.46 -11.87
CA LEU A 136 3.62 -10.46 -12.35
C LEU A 136 3.31 -10.13 -13.81
N ASN A 137 2.89 -8.90 -14.05
CA ASN A 137 2.69 -8.37 -15.41
C ASN A 137 3.91 -7.54 -15.83
N LEU A 138 4.63 -8.00 -16.85
CA LEU A 138 5.87 -7.38 -17.35
C LEU A 138 5.61 -6.07 -18.12
N VAL A 139 4.38 -5.82 -18.59
CA VAL A 139 4.03 -4.57 -19.30
C VAL A 139 3.73 -3.45 -18.31
N THR A 140 3.06 -3.76 -17.21
CA THR A 140 2.71 -2.77 -16.19
C THR A 140 3.76 -2.64 -15.08
N HIS A 141 4.73 -3.57 -15.02
CA HIS A 141 5.71 -3.70 -13.93
C HIS A 141 5.06 -3.79 -12.55
N ASN A 142 4.03 -4.65 -12.45
CA ASN A 142 3.30 -4.83 -11.22
C ASN A 142 3.22 -6.30 -10.81
N ILE A 143 3.32 -6.57 -9.51
CA ILE A 143 2.99 -7.85 -8.89
C ILE A 143 1.68 -7.68 -8.13
N THR A 144 0.68 -8.49 -8.48
CA THR A 144 -0.61 -8.54 -7.77
C THR A 144 -0.70 -9.81 -6.94
N PHE A 145 -1.03 -9.65 -5.66
CA PHE A 145 -1.34 -10.74 -4.73
C PHE A 145 -2.82 -11.06 -4.83
N LEU A 146 -3.16 -12.28 -5.20
CA LEU A 146 -4.54 -12.78 -5.29
C LEU A 146 -4.75 -13.90 -4.27
N LEU A 147 -5.67 -13.70 -3.32
CA LEU A 147 -6.07 -14.74 -2.39
C LEU A 147 -7.09 -15.65 -3.02
N TYR A 148 -7.07 -16.91 -2.58
CA TYR A 148 -8.04 -17.92 -2.98
C TYR A 148 -9.38 -17.68 -2.29
N ASP A 149 -10.47 -17.68 -3.05
CA ASP A 149 -11.84 -17.67 -2.55
C ASP A 149 -12.43 -19.09 -2.62
N GLY A 150 -12.62 -19.72 -1.48
CA GLY A 150 -13.22 -21.07 -1.41
C GLY A 150 -14.66 -21.14 -1.93
N LYS A 151 -15.37 -19.98 -2.06
CA LYS A 151 -16.72 -19.96 -2.61
C LYS A 151 -16.75 -20.06 -4.13
N THR A 152 -15.74 -19.49 -4.79
CA THR A 152 -15.64 -19.49 -6.27
C THR A 152 -14.62 -20.51 -6.78
N ASN A 153 -13.84 -21.12 -5.87
CA ASN A 153 -12.69 -21.97 -6.20
C ASN A 153 -11.66 -21.28 -7.10
N LYS A 154 -11.49 -19.95 -6.94
CA LYS A 154 -10.61 -19.11 -7.77
C LYS A 154 -9.72 -18.22 -6.91
N TYR A 155 -8.60 -17.76 -7.50
CA TYR A 155 -7.78 -16.68 -6.97
C TYR A 155 -8.30 -15.34 -7.48
N ASP A 156 -9.37 -14.84 -6.89
CA ASP A 156 -10.11 -13.66 -7.34
C ASP A 156 -10.30 -12.57 -6.27
N ILE A 157 -9.61 -12.71 -5.12
CA ILE A 157 -9.59 -11.69 -4.08
C ILE A 157 -8.27 -10.91 -4.18
N PRO A 158 -8.25 -9.70 -4.78
CA PRO A 158 -7.04 -8.90 -4.86
C PRO A 158 -6.68 -8.36 -3.47
N ALA A 159 -5.51 -8.78 -2.96
CA ALA A 159 -5.04 -8.38 -1.65
C ALA A 159 -4.16 -7.13 -1.69
N LYS A 160 -3.28 -7.04 -2.68
CA LYS A 160 -2.34 -5.93 -2.87
C LYS A 160 -1.76 -5.98 -4.28
N THR A 161 -1.42 -4.81 -4.83
CA THR A 161 -0.55 -4.69 -6.01
C THR A 161 0.65 -3.82 -5.64
N VAL A 162 1.84 -4.23 -6.09
CA VAL A 162 3.09 -3.53 -5.83
C VAL A 162 3.85 -3.27 -7.13
N VAL A 163 4.54 -2.13 -7.20
CA VAL A 163 5.43 -1.81 -8.30
C VAL A 163 6.67 -2.69 -8.23
N CYS A 164 7.18 -3.12 -9.39
CA CYS A 164 8.42 -3.88 -9.51
C CYS A 164 9.23 -3.45 -10.73
N SER A 165 10.50 -3.78 -10.76
CA SER A 165 11.34 -3.73 -11.95
C SER A 165 11.71 -5.12 -12.41
N THR A 166 11.87 -5.29 -13.72
CA THR A 166 12.11 -6.57 -14.38
C THR A 166 13.30 -6.48 -15.33
N ALA A 167 13.55 -7.52 -16.12
CA ALA A 167 14.69 -7.58 -17.02
C ALA A 167 14.69 -6.43 -18.03
N ARG A 168 15.88 -5.84 -18.26
CA ARG A 168 16.15 -4.85 -19.31
C ARG A 168 16.14 -5.51 -20.69
N ASP A 169 16.09 -4.72 -21.73
CA ASP A 169 16.12 -5.19 -23.12
C ASP A 169 17.32 -6.12 -23.41
N GLY A 170 17.12 -7.11 -24.22
CA GLY A 170 18.11 -8.17 -24.48
C GLY A 170 18.28 -9.17 -23.33
N ARG A 171 17.49 -9.06 -22.25
CA ARG A 171 17.46 -9.99 -21.12
C ARG A 171 16.03 -10.45 -20.85
N SER A 172 15.84 -11.51 -20.07
CA SER A 172 14.52 -12.09 -19.87
C SER A 172 14.21 -12.29 -18.40
N THR A 173 13.01 -11.80 -17.99
CA THR A 173 12.29 -12.32 -16.85
C THR A 173 11.35 -13.40 -17.39
N TYR A 174 11.55 -14.63 -16.97
CA TYR A 174 10.95 -15.82 -17.60
C TYR A 174 9.43 -15.83 -17.48
N VAL A 175 8.75 -15.70 -18.64
CA VAL A 175 7.29 -15.84 -18.75
C VAL A 175 6.88 -17.28 -18.46
N GLY A 176 5.72 -17.47 -17.81
CA GLY A 176 5.18 -18.79 -17.51
C GLY A 176 4.59 -18.89 -16.10
N ASN A 177 4.24 -20.12 -15.74
CA ASN A 177 3.78 -20.47 -14.40
C ASN A 177 4.94 -21.07 -13.62
N HIS A 178 5.23 -20.47 -12.49
CA HIS A 178 6.35 -20.78 -11.60
C HIS A 178 5.89 -20.87 -10.17
N TYR A 179 6.82 -21.07 -9.23
CA TYR A 179 6.52 -21.17 -7.80
C TYR A 179 7.55 -20.43 -6.95
N LEU A 180 7.11 -19.83 -5.84
CA LEU A 180 7.96 -19.37 -4.76
C LEU A 180 8.04 -20.48 -3.72
N SER A 181 9.25 -20.87 -3.33
CA SER A 181 9.42 -21.91 -2.31
C SER A 181 9.77 -21.32 -0.95
N LYS A 182 9.17 -21.87 0.10
CA LYS A 182 9.47 -21.55 1.50
C LYS A 182 10.96 -21.67 1.84
N GLY A 183 11.65 -22.69 1.32
CA GLY A 183 13.06 -22.97 1.62
C GLY A 183 14.07 -22.06 0.92
N THR A 184 13.65 -21.18 0.01
CA THR A 184 14.56 -20.35 -0.80
C THR A 184 14.60 -18.88 -0.34
N ALA A 185 14.00 -18.54 0.81
CA ALA A 185 13.98 -17.17 1.30
C ALA A 185 15.28 -16.82 2.04
N ARG A 186 15.89 -15.67 1.69
CA ARG A 186 17.13 -15.15 2.28
C ARG A 186 16.97 -13.71 2.73
N SER A 187 17.42 -13.38 3.96
CA SER A 187 17.33 -12.01 4.49
C SER A 187 18.28 -11.05 3.79
N TRP A 188 19.52 -11.48 3.57
CA TRP A 188 20.52 -10.80 2.75
C TRP A 188 21.19 -11.77 1.79
N PHE A 189 21.55 -11.30 0.58
CA PHE A 189 22.40 -12.02 -0.33
C PHE A 189 23.16 -11.05 -1.25
N ILE A 190 24.23 -11.54 -1.85
CA ILE A 190 25.14 -10.77 -2.70
C ILE A 190 25.17 -11.34 -4.11
N TYR A 191 25.32 -10.46 -5.08
CA TYR A 191 25.68 -10.83 -6.45
C TYR A 191 27.16 -10.57 -6.70
N LYS A 192 27.97 -11.60 -6.49
CA LYS A 192 29.45 -11.51 -6.54
C LYS A 192 30.05 -11.19 -7.93
N LYS A 193 29.30 -11.38 -9.02
CA LYS A 193 29.76 -11.12 -10.39
C LYS A 193 29.68 -9.65 -10.79
N SER A 194 29.15 -8.76 -9.92
CA SER A 194 29.12 -7.33 -10.17
C SER A 194 30.30 -6.63 -9.46
N ASN A 195 30.89 -5.59 -10.11
CA ASN A 195 31.88 -4.72 -9.50
C ASN A 195 31.35 -3.27 -9.58
N PRO A 196 31.10 -2.55 -8.43
CA PRO A 196 31.23 -3.08 -7.07
C PRO A 196 30.17 -4.15 -6.74
N TRP A 197 30.45 -4.96 -5.71
CA TRP A 197 29.49 -5.98 -5.27
C TRP A 197 28.18 -5.34 -4.79
N HIS A 198 27.06 -5.87 -5.28
CA HIS A 198 25.73 -5.41 -4.91
C HIS A 198 25.05 -6.38 -3.96
N TYR A 199 24.39 -5.82 -2.94
CA TYR A 199 23.67 -6.54 -1.91
C TYR A 199 22.17 -6.31 -2.05
N TYR A 200 21.39 -7.30 -1.69
CA TYR A 200 19.92 -7.29 -1.76
C TYR A 200 19.32 -7.85 -0.48
N GLN A 201 18.16 -7.33 -0.10
CA GLN A 201 17.41 -7.81 1.07
C GLN A 201 16.20 -8.66 0.64
N TRP A 202 15.81 -9.54 1.53
CA TRP A 202 14.54 -10.25 1.50
C TRP A 202 14.30 -11.01 0.19
N GLY A 203 15.32 -11.71 -0.28
CA GLY A 203 15.25 -12.44 -1.54
C GLY A 203 14.46 -13.74 -1.44
N VAL A 204 13.62 -14.01 -2.43
CA VAL A 204 12.93 -15.28 -2.64
C VAL A 204 13.15 -15.75 -4.06
N PHE A 205 13.63 -16.98 -4.22
CA PHE A 205 13.90 -17.56 -5.53
C PHE A 205 12.59 -17.98 -6.23
N VAL A 206 12.49 -17.69 -7.51
CA VAL A 206 11.40 -18.13 -8.38
C VAL A 206 11.81 -19.46 -9.02
N LYS A 207 11.30 -20.57 -8.47
CA LYS A 207 11.62 -21.92 -8.91
C LYS A 207 11.24 -22.14 -10.39
N GLY A 208 12.11 -22.81 -11.13
CA GLY A 208 11.97 -22.97 -12.59
C GLY A 208 12.47 -21.79 -13.41
N THR A 209 13.17 -20.84 -12.78
CA THR A 209 13.80 -19.69 -13.44
C THR A 209 15.20 -19.46 -12.88
N ARG A 210 15.89 -18.40 -13.37
CA ARG A 210 17.13 -17.87 -12.77
C ARG A 210 16.87 -16.58 -11.98
N SER A 211 15.60 -16.30 -11.64
CA SER A 211 15.16 -15.03 -11.08
C SER A 211 14.92 -15.11 -9.58
N TRP A 212 15.21 -14.02 -8.89
CA TRP A 212 14.83 -13.77 -7.52
C TRP A 212 13.88 -12.58 -7.45
N ILE A 213 12.94 -12.60 -6.51
CA ILE A 213 12.21 -11.40 -6.08
C ILE A 213 12.92 -10.88 -4.84
N HIS A 214 13.35 -9.63 -4.86
CA HIS A 214 14.12 -9.01 -3.76
C HIS A 214 13.99 -7.48 -3.74
N SER A 215 14.59 -6.85 -2.72
CA SER A 215 14.67 -5.39 -2.61
C SER A 215 15.48 -4.75 -3.76
N GLU A 216 15.57 -3.43 -3.74
CA GLU A 216 16.55 -2.68 -4.52
C GLU A 216 17.98 -2.93 -4.03
N MET A 217 18.95 -2.29 -4.69
CA MET A 217 20.39 -2.55 -4.52
C MET A 217 20.99 -1.72 -3.38
N TYR A 218 21.89 -2.35 -2.64
CA TYR A 218 22.66 -1.73 -1.55
C TYR A 218 24.16 -1.90 -1.78
N ARG A 219 24.97 -0.98 -1.26
CA ARG A 219 26.45 -1.05 -1.26
C ARG A 219 27.04 -1.88 -0.11
N GLY A 220 26.21 -2.69 0.57
CA GLY A 220 26.61 -3.53 1.71
C GLY A 220 25.39 -4.05 2.45
N THR A 221 25.56 -4.81 3.52
CA THR A 221 24.52 -5.45 4.32
C THR A 221 23.87 -4.50 5.36
N SER A 222 23.72 -3.21 5.02
CA SER A 222 23.10 -2.22 5.88
C SER A 222 21.92 -1.54 5.19
N ASN A 223 20.83 -1.39 5.89
CA ASN A 223 19.62 -0.69 5.44
C ASN A 223 19.86 0.79 5.10
N LYS A 224 21.02 1.34 5.53
CA LYS A 224 21.47 2.71 5.26
C LYS A 224 22.49 2.80 4.11
N LYS A 225 22.53 1.81 3.22
CA LYS A 225 23.43 1.78 2.07
C LYS A 225 22.70 1.57 0.74
N LEU A 226 21.40 1.96 0.68
CA LEU A 226 20.59 1.91 -0.54
C LEU A 226 21.21 2.78 -1.64
N ILE A 227 21.16 2.28 -2.88
CA ILE A 227 21.53 3.05 -4.07
C ILE A 227 20.25 3.73 -4.60
N ALA A 228 20.12 5.04 -4.33
CA ALA A 228 18.90 5.80 -4.63
C ALA A 228 18.51 5.77 -6.12
N SER A 229 19.47 5.76 -7.04
CA SER A 229 19.19 5.71 -8.48
C SER A 229 18.46 4.44 -8.90
N THR A 230 18.80 3.28 -8.30
CA THR A 230 18.12 2.02 -8.61
C THR A 230 16.69 2.01 -8.05
N TYR A 231 16.48 2.56 -6.85
CA TYR A 231 15.17 2.74 -6.25
C TYR A 231 14.27 3.63 -7.12
N ASN A 232 14.80 4.75 -7.58
CA ASN A 232 14.08 5.72 -8.42
C ASN A 232 13.71 5.18 -9.82
N GLY A 233 14.37 4.10 -10.23
CA GLY A 233 14.06 3.37 -11.45
C GLY A 233 12.99 2.28 -11.29
N LEU A 234 12.41 2.07 -10.10
CA LEU A 234 11.33 1.10 -9.91
C LEU A 234 10.15 1.35 -10.86
N GLY A 235 9.65 0.27 -11.45
CA GLY A 235 8.58 0.33 -12.46
C GLY A 235 9.08 0.33 -13.91
N THR A 236 10.39 0.07 -14.11
CA THR A 236 11.01 -0.01 -15.43
C THR A 236 11.85 -1.28 -15.60
N ASN A 237 12.40 -1.48 -16.80
CA ASN A 237 13.31 -2.57 -17.13
C ASN A 237 14.74 -2.22 -16.66
N GLN A 238 15.23 -2.81 -15.58
CA GLN A 238 16.55 -2.48 -15.00
C GLN A 238 17.44 -3.67 -14.69
N THR A 239 16.89 -4.88 -14.71
CA THR A 239 17.60 -6.05 -14.16
C THR A 239 18.16 -6.95 -15.26
N THR A 240 18.91 -7.98 -14.89
CA THR A 240 19.31 -9.04 -15.83
C THR A 240 18.21 -10.09 -15.99
N ALA A 241 17.60 -10.49 -14.87
CA ALA A 241 16.48 -11.45 -14.86
C ALA A 241 15.63 -11.31 -13.59
N CYS A 242 16.22 -10.77 -12.51
CA CYS A 242 15.57 -10.65 -11.22
C CYS A 242 14.40 -9.65 -11.23
N ILE A 243 13.59 -9.74 -10.19
CA ILE A 243 12.42 -8.90 -9.98
C ILE A 243 12.69 -8.06 -8.74
N ARG A 244 12.84 -6.75 -8.90
CA ARG A 244 13.08 -5.82 -7.79
C ARG A 244 11.80 -5.17 -7.34
N VAL A 245 11.65 -5.00 -6.03
CA VAL A 245 10.54 -4.31 -5.39
C VAL A 245 11.06 -3.46 -4.23
N GLN A 246 10.23 -2.56 -3.71
CA GLN A 246 10.55 -1.82 -2.48
C GLN A 246 10.84 -2.77 -1.32
N ALA A 247 11.74 -2.42 -0.40
CA ALA A 247 12.19 -3.29 0.70
C ALA A 247 11.05 -3.81 1.57
N GLY A 248 10.05 -2.98 1.89
CA GLY A 248 8.88 -3.41 2.64
C GLY A 248 8.01 -4.43 1.90
N ASN A 249 7.96 -4.36 0.56
CA ASN A 249 7.25 -5.34 -0.27
C ASN A 249 8.08 -6.62 -0.44
N ALA A 250 9.40 -6.51 -0.55
CA ALA A 250 10.31 -7.67 -0.54
C ALA A 250 10.19 -8.45 0.78
N LYS A 251 10.18 -7.73 1.92
CA LYS A 251 9.94 -8.33 3.25
C LYS A 251 8.57 -9.02 3.34
N LEU A 252 7.52 -8.40 2.78
CA LEU A 252 6.20 -9.02 2.74
C LEU A 252 6.22 -10.35 1.98
N ILE A 253 6.84 -10.39 0.78
CA ILE A 253 6.95 -11.61 -0.04
C ILE A 253 7.81 -12.66 0.67
N TYR A 254 8.91 -12.23 1.29
CA TYR A 254 9.78 -13.09 2.09
C TYR A 254 9.03 -13.74 3.27
N ASP A 255 8.27 -12.95 4.05
CA ASP A 255 7.48 -13.45 5.17
C ASP A 255 6.42 -14.46 4.70
N ILE A 256 5.72 -14.14 3.61
CA ILE A 256 4.72 -15.02 3.00
C ILE A 256 5.37 -16.34 2.55
N ALA A 257 6.52 -16.28 1.87
CA ALA A 257 7.24 -17.48 1.42
C ALA A 257 7.69 -18.37 2.59
N LYS A 258 8.16 -17.73 3.70
CA LYS A 258 8.59 -18.47 4.90
C LYS A 258 7.44 -19.10 5.68
N THR A 259 6.31 -18.41 5.79
CA THR A 259 5.20 -18.84 6.66
C THR A 259 4.16 -19.68 5.93
N ASN A 260 4.09 -19.62 4.61
CA ASN A 260 3.13 -20.38 3.85
C ASN A 260 3.54 -21.87 3.75
N ARG A 261 2.62 -22.77 4.06
CA ARG A 261 2.87 -24.22 4.02
C ARG A 261 2.98 -24.78 2.60
N TYR A 262 2.46 -24.06 1.63
CA TYR A 262 2.41 -24.47 0.22
C TYR A 262 3.42 -23.68 -0.60
N SER A 263 3.89 -24.24 -1.69
CA SER A 263 4.56 -23.47 -2.73
C SER A 263 3.59 -22.44 -3.28
N ILE A 264 4.00 -21.17 -3.32
CA ILE A 264 3.15 -20.08 -3.77
C ILE A 264 3.28 -19.98 -5.30
N PRO A 265 2.19 -20.22 -6.05
CA PRO A 265 2.22 -20.03 -7.50
C PRO A 265 2.50 -18.58 -7.86
N ILE A 266 3.34 -18.37 -8.86
CA ILE A 266 3.53 -17.08 -9.52
C ILE A 266 3.39 -17.26 -11.03
N ARG A 267 2.47 -16.50 -11.63
CA ARG A 267 2.34 -16.36 -13.07
C ARG A 267 3.08 -15.11 -13.52
N ILE A 268 4.01 -15.25 -14.45
CA ILE A 268 4.72 -14.15 -15.09
C ILE A 268 4.20 -14.05 -16.52
N TYR A 269 3.70 -12.88 -16.93
CA TYR A 269 3.03 -12.70 -18.20
C TYR A 269 3.15 -11.27 -18.73
N ARG A 270 2.74 -11.08 -20.01
CA ARG A 270 2.66 -9.75 -20.65
C ARG A 270 1.21 -9.43 -20.98
N SER A 271 0.73 -8.27 -20.55
CA SER A 271 -0.62 -7.80 -20.86
C SER A 271 -0.74 -6.30 -20.68
N SER A 272 -1.47 -5.63 -21.54
CA SER A 272 -1.88 -4.23 -21.38
C SER A 272 -2.93 -4.04 -20.27
N ASN A 273 -3.56 -5.12 -19.81
CA ASN A 273 -4.50 -5.05 -18.68
C ASN A 273 -3.78 -4.60 -17.41
N LYS A 274 -4.29 -3.53 -16.80
CA LYS A 274 -3.70 -2.90 -15.61
C LYS A 274 -4.01 -3.63 -14.30
N GLY A 275 -4.79 -4.73 -14.36
CA GLY A 275 -5.15 -5.54 -13.19
C GLY A 275 -6.17 -4.89 -12.25
N PRO A 276 -6.50 -5.58 -11.14
CA PRO A 276 -7.66 -5.25 -10.28
C PRO A 276 -7.56 -3.89 -9.57
N PHE A 277 -6.37 -3.36 -9.38
CA PHE A 277 -6.16 -2.04 -8.75
C PHE A 277 -5.60 -0.99 -9.73
N GLY A 278 -5.45 -1.34 -11.02
CA GLY A 278 -4.79 -0.53 -12.03
C GLY A 278 -3.28 -0.63 -11.97
N LYS A 279 -2.62 0.05 -12.91
CA LYS A 279 -1.18 0.19 -12.85
C LYS A 279 -0.80 1.00 -11.61
N ILE A 280 0.03 0.42 -10.76
CA ILE A 280 0.64 1.08 -9.62
C ILE A 280 2.06 1.49 -10.02
N THR A 281 2.39 2.75 -9.78
CA THR A 281 3.71 3.34 -10.02
C THR A 281 4.41 3.65 -8.70
N LEU A 282 5.67 4.03 -8.76
CA LEU A 282 6.39 4.48 -7.58
C LEU A 282 5.72 5.70 -6.92
N ASN A 283 5.15 6.60 -7.73
CA ASN A 283 4.44 7.80 -7.26
C ASN A 283 3.13 7.46 -6.50
N ASP A 284 2.51 6.31 -6.79
CA ASP A 284 1.34 5.84 -6.05
C ASP A 284 1.69 5.26 -4.66
N THR A 285 2.98 5.18 -4.33
CA THR A 285 3.49 4.63 -3.08
C THR A 285 4.26 5.68 -2.28
N THR A 286 5.56 5.77 -2.45
CA THR A 286 6.45 6.69 -1.73
C THR A 286 6.96 7.85 -2.58
N GLY A 287 6.77 7.78 -3.90
CA GLY A 287 7.46 8.65 -4.86
C GLY A 287 8.94 8.30 -5.03
N LYS A 288 9.61 9.07 -5.86
CA LYS A 288 11.07 9.05 -5.96
C LYS A 288 11.68 9.63 -4.69
N ILE A 289 12.87 9.18 -4.36
CA ILE A 289 13.65 9.66 -3.21
C ILE A 289 14.80 10.59 -3.67
N PRO A 290 15.25 11.52 -2.81
CA PRO A 290 16.44 12.32 -3.07
C PRO A 290 17.66 11.46 -3.40
N GLY A 291 18.57 11.94 -4.28
CA GLY A 291 19.75 11.19 -4.70
C GLY A 291 20.71 10.85 -3.57
N ASN A 292 20.75 11.66 -2.51
CA ASN A 292 21.53 11.44 -1.29
C ASN A 292 20.83 10.59 -0.23
N GLN A 293 19.55 10.22 -0.42
CA GLN A 293 18.86 9.34 0.50
C GLN A 293 19.38 7.90 0.37
N ASN A 294 19.84 7.35 1.47
CA ASN A 294 20.55 6.06 1.53
C ASN A 294 19.71 4.92 2.14
N TYR A 295 18.39 5.10 2.27
CA TYR A 295 17.47 4.09 2.80
C TYR A 295 16.16 4.04 2.00
N ASP A 296 15.54 2.86 1.97
CA ASP A 296 14.21 2.65 1.39
C ASP A 296 13.14 3.09 2.41
N PRO A 297 12.28 4.07 2.08
CA PRO A 297 11.26 4.56 3.02
C PRO A 297 10.21 3.52 3.38
N THR A 298 10.14 2.39 2.68
CA THR A 298 9.23 1.28 3.01
C THR A 298 9.85 0.22 3.89
N ASP A 299 11.18 0.28 4.10
CA ASP A 299 11.88 -0.71 4.92
C ASP A 299 11.33 -0.68 6.36
N PRO A 300 10.99 -1.84 6.93
CA PRO A 300 10.48 -1.93 8.30
C PRO A 300 11.36 -1.26 9.35
N ALA A 301 12.68 -1.22 9.14
CA ALA A 301 13.62 -0.56 10.04
C ALA A 301 13.42 0.97 10.17
N PHE A 302 12.70 1.59 9.23
CA PHE A 302 12.48 3.05 9.22
C PHE A 302 11.02 3.47 9.39
N LYS A 303 10.10 2.52 9.65
CA LYS A 303 8.66 2.81 9.78
C LYS A 303 8.30 3.81 10.87
N ASN A 304 9.11 3.91 11.92
CA ASN A 304 8.85 4.79 13.07
C ASN A 304 9.54 6.16 12.98
N LYS A 305 10.12 6.50 11.81
CA LYS A 305 10.80 7.79 11.59
C LYS A 305 10.03 8.75 10.67
N ARG A 306 8.71 8.53 10.53
CA ARG A 306 7.79 9.42 9.79
C ARG A 306 6.93 10.23 10.73
#